data_73c713d2c903a4b1afc67565b775bb4f
#
_entry.id   73c713d2c903a4b1afc67565b775bb4f
#
_cell.length_a   1.000
_cell.length_b   1.000
_cell.length_c   1.000
_cell.angle_alpha   90.00
_cell.angle_beta   90.00
_cell.angle_gamma   90.00
#
_symmetry.space_group_name_H-M   'P 1'
#
loop_
_entity.id
_entity.type
_entity.pdbx_description
1 polymer ?
#
loop_
_entity_poly.entity_id
_entity_poly.type
_entity_poly.pdbx_seq_one_letter_code
_entity_poly.pdbx_strand_id
1 'polypeptide(L)'
;AWSMCVWAASVLLSRWNIPVSCRVAINGTERPVDEHYGIHPKIYLLTERGMTEQGRDKFFARMLSGKEEMERFEENRPCRAIDEQRDELRLIREQSAREMPEMHWDRVYVSEEDVIFPVENQRNWWGNRVEIITLPGGHYPFYVLDNWEKIWK
;
A
#
# COMPACT_ATOMS: atom_id res chain seq x y z
N ALA A 1 6.74 4.80 -3.47
CA ALA A 1 6.13 4.26 -2.23
C ALA A 1 5.06 3.23 -2.58
N TRP A 2 4.84 2.24 -1.73
CA TRP A 2 3.87 1.16 -1.95
C TRP A 2 2.90 1.07 -0.75
N SER A 3 1.60 0.80 -1.04
CA SER A 3 0.59 0.57 -0.02
C SER A 3 0.47 1.73 0.98
N MET A 4 0.40 1.46 2.26
CA MET A 4 0.34 2.45 3.34
C MET A 4 1.58 3.37 3.41
N CYS A 5 2.70 2.95 2.81
CA CYS A 5 3.88 3.81 2.71
C CYS A 5 3.68 5.02 1.78
N VAL A 6 2.63 5.05 0.96
CA VAL A 6 2.27 6.24 0.17
C VAL A 6 1.92 7.39 1.13
N TRP A 7 1.05 7.15 2.12
CA TRP A 7 0.76 8.11 3.17
C TRP A 7 2.00 8.46 4.00
N ALA A 8 2.78 7.46 4.44
CA ALA A 8 3.98 7.72 5.25
C ALA A 8 5.00 8.57 4.51
N ALA A 9 5.22 8.32 3.22
CA ALA A 9 6.10 9.14 2.38
C ALA A 9 5.57 10.58 2.25
N SER A 10 4.27 10.77 2.08
CA SER A 10 3.67 12.11 2.03
C SER A 10 3.86 12.87 3.36
N VAL A 11 3.68 12.21 4.51
CA VAL A 11 3.95 12.81 5.82
C VAL A 11 5.42 13.22 5.94
N LEU A 12 6.34 12.33 5.59
CA LEU A 12 7.78 12.60 5.67
C LEU A 12 8.19 13.77 4.77
N LEU A 13 7.76 13.75 3.51
CA LEU A 13 8.10 14.78 2.53
C LEU A 13 7.45 16.12 2.83
N SER A 14 6.28 16.14 3.50
CA SER A 14 5.64 17.38 3.94
C SER A 14 6.37 18.05 5.10
N ARG A 15 7.05 17.27 5.94
CA ARG A 15 7.77 17.76 7.13
C ARG A 15 9.21 18.14 6.86
N TRP A 16 9.85 17.44 5.93
CA TRP A 16 11.26 17.61 5.64
C TRP A 16 11.48 17.93 4.16
N ASN A 17 12.31 18.91 3.89
CA ASN A 17 12.70 19.27 2.52
C ASN A 17 13.70 18.24 1.97
N ILE A 18 13.21 17.05 1.65
CA ILE A 18 14.01 15.98 1.06
C ILE A 18 13.95 16.14 -0.47
N PRO A 19 15.09 16.31 -1.14
CA PRO A 19 15.11 16.39 -2.60
C PRO A 19 14.71 15.03 -3.20
N VAL A 20 13.63 15.02 -3.99
CA VAL A 20 13.11 13.83 -4.67
C VAL A 20 12.93 14.16 -6.15
N SER A 21 13.53 13.37 -7.02
CA SER A 21 13.46 13.55 -8.48
C SER A 21 12.18 13.00 -9.10
N CYS A 22 11.57 11.97 -8.50
CA CYS A 22 10.32 11.38 -8.97
C CYS A 22 9.57 10.73 -7.81
N ARG A 23 8.27 10.96 -7.74
CA ARG A 23 7.37 10.38 -6.73
C ARG A 23 6.43 9.40 -7.39
N VAL A 24 6.54 8.14 -7.01
CA VAL A 24 5.74 7.06 -7.55
C VAL A 24 4.94 6.39 -6.44
N ALA A 25 3.62 6.36 -6.59
CA ALA A 25 2.71 5.63 -5.71
C ALA A 25 2.30 4.31 -6.36
N ILE A 26 2.31 3.23 -5.58
CA ILE A 26 1.95 1.89 -6.04
C ILE A 26 0.96 1.29 -5.04
N ASN A 27 -0.22 0.90 -5.50
CA ASN A 27 -1.24 0.19 -4.72
C ASN A 27 -1.51 0.83 -3.35
N GLY A 28 -1.73 2.13 -3.33
CA GLY A 28 -2.03 2.88 -2.11
C GLY A 28 -2.40 4.32 -2.38
N THR A 29 -2.88 5.01 -1.36
CA THR A 29 -3.21 6.43 -1.39
C THR A 29 -2.64 7.16 -0.18
N GLU A 30 -2.78 8.48 -0.15
CA GLU A 30 -2.45 9.31 1.01
C GLU A 30 -3.53 9.25 2.12
N ARG A 31 -4.54 8.38 1.95
CA ARG A 31 -5.63 8.10 2.90
C ARG A 31 -5.67 6.59 3.21
N PRO A 32 -4.69 6.06 3.97
CA PRO A 32 -4.56 4.61 4.15
C PRO A 32 -5.77 3.99 4.88
N VAL A 33 -6.42 4.75 5.75
CA VAL A 33 -7.61 4.32 6.49
C VAL A 33 -8.75 5.29 6.21
N ASP A 34 -9.56 4.98 5.21
CA ASP A 34 -10.65 5.83 4.75
C ASP A 34 -11.71 4.98 4.03
N GLU A 35 -12.99 5.36 4.15
CA GLU A 35 -14.10 4.61 3.58
C GLU A 35 -14.14 4.69 2.04
N HIS A 36 -13.72 5.82 1.46
CA HIS A 36 -13.86 6.13 0.03
C HIS A 36 -12.53 6.18 -0.72
N TYR A 37 -11.41 6.36 0.00
CA TYR A 37 -10.10 6.61 -0.58
C TYR A 37 -9.01 5.66 -0.10
N GLY A 38 -9.31 4.81 0.89
CA GLY A 38 -8.35 3.92 1.54
C GLY A 38 -8.92 2.55 1.85
N ILE A 39 -8.29 1.88 2.81
CA ILE A 39 -8.83 0.67 3.39
C ILE A 39 -9.94 1.07 4.36
N HIS A 40 -11.12 0.48 4.18
CA HIS A 40 -12.28 0.80 5.04
C HIS A 40 -11.93 0.64 6.53
N PRO A 41 -12.26 1.62 7.40
CA PRO A 41 -11.81 1.64 8.81
C PRO A 41 -12.15 0.37 9.60
N LYS A 42 -13.31 -0.24 9.36
CA LYS A 42 -13.70 -1.51 10.00
C LYS A 42 -12.79 -2.67 9.56
N ILE A 43 -12.47 -2.75 8.28
CA ILE A 43 -11.59 -3.80 7.73
C ILE A 43 -10.16 -3.62 8.25
N TYR A 44 -9.68 -2.38 8.27
CA TYR A 44 -8.37 -2.06 8.82
C TYR A 44 -8.25 -2.48 10.30
N LEU A 45 -9.24 -2.12 11.12
CA LEU A 45 -9.28 -2.48 12.54
C LEU A 45 -9.36 -4.00 12.76
N LEU A 46 -10.09 -4.73 11.90
CA LEU A 46 -10.14 -6.19 11.95
C LEU A 46 -8.77 -6.79 11.62
N THR A 47 -8.05 -6.23 10.65
CA THR A 47 -6.68 -6.66 10.29
C THR A 47 -5.71 -6.40 11.45
N GLU A 48 -5.75 -5.21 12.06
CA GLU A 48 -4.94 -4.85 13.23
C GLU A 48 -5.18 -5.82 14.40
N ARG A 49 -6.43 -6.04 14.78
CA ARG A 49 -6.81 -6.93 15.88
C ARG A 49 -6.52 -8.41 15.57
N GLY A 50 -6.67 -8.78 14.32
CA GLY A 50 -6.41 -10.14 13.84
C GLY A 50 -4.94 -10.42 13.50
N MET A 51 -4.01 -9.49 13.76
CA MET A 51 -2.59 -9.67 13.47
C MET A 51 -1.97 -10.67 14.45
N THR A 52 -2.07 -11.93 14.07
CA THR A 52 -1.44 -13.11 14.65
C THR A 52 -0.62 -13.76 13.55
N GLU A 53 0.15 -14.81 13.85
CA GLU A 53 0.85 -15.57 12.78
C GLU A 53 -0.12 -16.05 11.71
N GLN A 54 -1.22 -16.67 12.11
CA GLN A 54 -2.26 -17.10 11.15
C GLN A 54 -2.92 -15.93 10.42
N GLY A 55 -3.15 -14.81 11.10
CA GLY A 55 -3.71 -13.61 10.50
C GLY A 55 -2.79 -13.02 9.45
N ARG A 56 -1.49 -12.99 9.73
CA ARG A 56 -0.45 -12.57 8.78
C ARG A 56 -0.40 -13.49 7.56
N ASP A 57 -0.48 -14.80 7.74
CA ASP A 57 -0.49 -15.77 6.65
C ASP A 57 -1.67 -15.56 5.73
N LYS A 58 -2.87 -15.34 6.29
CA LYS A 58 -4.06 -15.00 5.51
C LYS A 58 -3.92 -13.65 4.79
N PHE A 59 -3.26 -12.69 5.41
CA PHE A 59 -2.98 -11.41 4.77
C PHE A 59 -2.05 -11.59 3.56
N PHE A 60 -0.95 -12.32 3.70
CA PHE A 60 -0.04 -12.61 2.60
C PHE A 60 -0.73 -13.37 1.46
N ALA A 61 -1.58 -14.38 1.79
CA ALA A 61 -2.35 -15.10 0.79
C ALA A 61 -3.32 -14.20 -0.01
N ARG A 62 -3.83 -13.13 0.61
CA ARG A 62 -4.70 -12.15 -0.08
C ARG A 62 -3.93 -11.09 -0.86
N MET A 63 -2.68 -10.85 -0.47
CA MET A 63 -1.81 -9.84 -1.09
C MET A 63 -1.30 -10.30 -2.47
N LEU A 64 -1.19 -11.61 -2.66
CA LEU A 64 -0.58 -12.26 -3.81
C LEU A 64 -1.64 -12.83 -4.78
N SER A 65 -1.28 -12.96 -6.05
CA SER A 65 -2.19 -13.37 -7.12
C SER A 65 -2.09 -14.87 -7.46
N GLY A 66 -1.96 -15.71 -6.45
CA GLY A 66 -2.00 -17.15 -6.64
C GLY A 66 -0.82 -17.93 -6.08
N LYS A 67 -0.79 -19.23 -6.44
CA LYS A 67 0.12 -20.18 -5.81
C LYS A 67 1.59 -19.94 -6.17
N GLU A 68 1.87 -19.63 -7.42
CA GLU A 68 3.24 -19.42 -7.91
C GLU A 68 3.89 -18.19 -7.24
N GLU A 69 3.14 -17.09 -7.10
CA GLU A 69 3.62 -15.91 -6.38
C GLU A 69 3.82 -16.20 -4.89
N MET A 70 2.95 -17.00 -4.30
CA MET A 70 3.09 -17.42 -2.91
C MET A 70 4.37 -18.25 -2.69
N GLU A 71 4.67 -19.20 -3.57
CA GLU A 71 5.89 -20.02 -3.49
C GLU A 71 7.15 -19.13 -3.58
N ARG A 72 7.18 -18.16 -4.50
CA ARG A 72 8.28 -17.19 -4.60
C ARG A 72 8.38 -16.26 -3.40
N PHE A 73 7.24 -15.87 -2.84
CA PHE A 73 7.18 -14.98 -1.67
C PHE A 73 7.72 -15.68 -0.41
N GLU A 74 7.43 -16.96 -0.22
CA GLU A 74 7.92 -17.74 0.94
C GLU A 74 9.45 -17.81 0.99
N GLU A 75 10.16 -17.75 -0.14
CA GLU A 75 11.63 -17.74 -0.18
C GLU A 75 12.22 -16.47 0.50
N ASN A 76 11.47 -15.36 0.47
CA ASN A 76 11.91 -14.06 0.97
C ASN A 76 10.91 -13.46 1.98
N ARG A 77 10.15 -14.31 2.66
CA ARG A 77 9.10 -13.92 3.58
C ARG A 77 9.64 -13.04 4.71
N PRO A 78 9.01 -11.90 5.02
CA PRO A 78 9.43 -11.05 6.12
C PRO A 78 9.32 -11.75 7.48
N CYS A 79 10.39 -11.68 8.29
CA CYS A 79 10.50 -12.29 9.61
C CYS A 79 10.31 -11.28 10.76
N ARG A 80 9.46 -10.28 10.59
CA ARG A 80 9.18 -9.29 11.64
C ARG A 80 8.31 -9.88 12.75
N ALA A 81 8.52 -9.42 13.98
CA ALA A 81 7.68 -9.80 15.11
C ALA A 81 6.22 -9.36 14.93
N ILE A 82 5.29 -10.19 15.35
CA ILE A 82 3.84 -9.92 15.21
C ILE A 82 3.42 -8.66 15.96
N ASP A 83 3.96 -8.47 17.17
CA ASP A 83 3.60 -7.31 17.99
C ASP A 83 4.09 -5.99 17.36
N GLU A 84 5.27 -5.98 16.74
CA GLU A 84 5.76 -4.82 15.98
C GLU A 84 4.85 -4.49 14.80
N GLN A 85 4.40 -5.49 14.06
CA GLN A 85 3.49 -5.28 12.93
C GLN A 85 2.11 -4.78 13.39
N ARG A 86 1.61 -5.29 14.52
CA ARG A 86 0.36 -4.82 15.11
C ARG A 86 0.47 -3.37 15.59
N ASP A 87 1.57 -3.03 16.26
CA ASP A 87 1.84 -1.66 16.71
C ASP A 87 1.97 -0.69 15.55
N GLU A 88 2.63 -1.09 14.46
CA GLU A 88 2.71 -0.31 13.22
C GLU A 88 1.33 -0.03 12.62
N LEU A 89 0.48 -1.05 12.49
CA LEU A 89 -0.89 -0.88 12.01
C LEU A 89 -1.68 0.08 12.90
N ARG A 90 -1.57 -0.05 14.23
CA ARG A 90 -2.21 0.87 15.18
C ARG A 90 -1.72 2.30 15.00
N LEU A 91 -0.40 2.51 14.92
CA LEU A 91 0.19 3.83 14.74
C LEU A 91 -0.25 4.48 13.42
N ILE A 92 -0.27 3.73 12.32
CA ILE A 92 -0.76 4.23 11.02
C ILE A 92 -2.22 4.67 11.15
N ARG A 93 -3.09 3.87 11.75
CA ARG A 93 -4.50 4.21 11.94
C ARG A 93 -4.69 5.48 12.77
N GLU A 94 -3.95 5.61 13.87
CA GLU A 94 -4.07 6.76 14.78
C GLU A 94 -3.48 8.04 14.18
N GLN A 95 -2.36 7.93 13.51
CA GLN A 95 -1.67 9.09 12.94
C GLN A 95 -2.32 9.54 11.63
N SER A 96 -2.76 8.63 10.77
CA SER A 96 -3.43 9.00 9.51
C SER A 96 -4.78 9.69 9.73
N ALA A 97 -5.43 9.46 10.86
CA ALA A 97 -6.62 10.21 11.25
C ALA A 97 -6.34 11.69 11.61
N ARG A 98 -5.10 12.03 11.91
CA ARG A 98 -4.67 13.39 12.34
C ARG A 98 -3.85 14.10 11.26
N GLU A 99 -3.12 13.35 10.49
CA GLU A 99 -2.18 13.84 9.48
C GLU A 99 -2.59 13.36 8.10
N MET A 100 -3.15 14.27 7.33
CA MET A 100 -3.68 14.02 6.00
C MET A 100 -3.00 14.92 4.97
N PRO A 101 -1.69 14.73 4.72
CA PRO A 101 -0.98 15.49 3.71
C PRO A 101 -1.56 15.18 2.32
N GLU A 102 -1.41 16.13 1.41
CA GLU A 102 -1.65 15.94 -0.01
C GLU A 102 -0.44 16.47 -0.75
N MET A 103 0.13 15.62 -1.59
CA MET A 103 1.33 15.95 -2.34
C MET A 103 1.11 15.73 -3.83
N HIS A 104 1.97 16.34 -4.64
CA HIS A 104 2.07 16.00 -6.04
C HIS A 104 2.80 14.66 -6.19
N TRP A 105 2.20 13.73 -6.93
CA TRP A 105 2.80 12.46 -7.35
C TRP A 105 2.96 12.46 -8.86
N ASP A 106 4.10 12.00 -9.34
CA ASP A 106 4.42 12.03 -10.77
C ASP A 106 3.78 10.86 -11.52
N ARG A 107 3.65 9.70 -10.84
CA ARG A 107 3.06 8.47 -11.39
C ARG A 107 2.32 7.69 -10.32
N VAL A 108 1.26 7.02 -10.75
CA VAL A 108 0.48 6.13 -9.90
C VAL A 108 0.23 4.81 -10.63
N TYR A 109 0.52 3.72 -9.95
CA TYR A 109 0.24 2.37 -10.40
C TYR A 109 -0.83 1.74 -9.52
N VAL A 110 -1.84 1.14 -10.15
CA VAL A 110 -2.94 0.45 -9.46
C VAL A 110 -3.11 -0.93 -10.08
N SER A 111 -2.95 -1.97 -9.27
CA SER A 111 -3.21 -3.35 -9.67
C SER A 111 -4.70 -3.62 -9.74
N GLU A 112 -5.17 -4.23 -10.83
CA GLU A 112 -6.60 -4.41 -11.11
C GLU A 112 -7.31 -5.44 -10.21
N GLU A 113 -6.55 -6.31 -9.54
CA GLU A 113 -7.06 -7.33 -8.62
C GLU A 113 -6.66 -7.05 -7.15
N ASP A 114 -6.31 -5.81 -6.81
CA ASP A 114 -5.94 -5.45 -5.45
C ASP A 114 -7.13 -5.56 -4.49
N VAL A 115 -7.12 -6.60 -3.64
CA VAL A 115 -8.15 -6.86 -2.62
C VAL A 115 -7.75 -6.38 -1.22
N ILE A 116 -6.55 -5.83 -1.06
CA ILE A 116 -6.06 -5.24 0.19
C ILE A 116 -6.41 -3.76 0.24
N PHE A 117 -6.00 -3.03 -0.79
CA PHE A 117 -6.29 -1.61 -0.94
C PHE A 117 -7.28 -1.46 -2.09
N PRO A 118 -8.59 -1.28 -1.84
CA PRO A 118 -9.62 -1.39 -2.87
C PRO A 118 -9.32 -0.53 -4.11
N VAL A 119 -9.36 -1.17 -5.27
CA VAL A 119 -9.07 -0.52 -6.58
C VAL A 119 -9.94 0.71 -6.81
N GLU A 120 -11.23 0.62 -6.48
CA GLU A 120 -12.16 1.73 -6.62
C GLU A 120 -11.76 2.92 -5.75
N ASN A 121 -11.36 2.67 -4.49
CA ASN A 121 -10.93 3.71 -3.57
C ASN A 121 -9.63 4.38 -4.03
N GLN A 122 -8.69 3.61 -4.58
CA GLN A 122 -7.50 4.16 -5.20
C GLN A 122 -7.84 5.05 -6.41
N ARG A 123 -8.72 4.58 -7.28
CA ARG A 123 -9.19 5.35 -8.45
C ARG A 123 -9.95 6.62 -8.05
N ASN A 124 -10.77 6.54 -7.00
CA ASN A 124 -11.48 7.71 -6.46
C ASN A 124 -10.49 8.77 -5.95
N TRP A 125 -9.40 8.36 -5.32
CA TRP A 125 -8.38 9.28 -4.84
C TRP A 125 -7.56 9.91 -5.97
N TRP A 126 -7.08 9.09 -6.90
CA TRP A 126 -6.10 9.50 -7.91
C TRP A 126 -6.71 10.05 -9.20
N GLY A 127 -7.92 9.66 -9.56
CA GLY A 127 -8.50 9.81 -10.91
C GLY A 127 -8.50 11.22 -11.50
N ASN A 128 -8.55 12.27 -10.67
CA ASN A 128 -8.49 13.67 -11.12
C ASN A 128 -7.16 14.36 -10.75
N ARG A 129 -6.19 13.63 -10.23
CA ARG A 129 -4.94 14.18 -9.69
C ARG A 129 -3.74 13.81 -10.55
N VAL A 130 -3.72 12.60 -11.06
CA VAL A 130 -2.60 12.02 -11.82
C VAL A 130 -3.10 10.89 -12.69
N GLU A 131 -2.41 10.64 -13.80
CA GLU A 131 -2.69 9.49 -14.66
C GLU A 131 -2.43 8.17 -13.92
N ILE A 132 -3.41 7.26 -13.96
CA ILE A 132 -3.32 5.94 -13.35
C ILE A 132 -2.83 4.94 -14.39
N ILE A 133 -1.72 4.28 -14.09
CA ILE A 133 -1.20 3.17 -14.88
C ILE A 133 -1.70 1.88 -14.23
N THR A 134 -2.45 1.08 -14.97
CA THR A 134 -2.99 -0.19 -14.48
C THR A 134 -1.95 -1.29 -14.59
N LEU A 135 -1.79 -2.08 -13.52
CA LEU A 135 -0.95 -3.28 -13.49
C LEU A 135 -1.85 -4.52 -13.37
N PRO A 136 -1.46 -5.66 -13.94
CA PRO A 136 -2.13 -6.93 -13.66
C PRO A 136 -1.83 -7.40 -12.23
N GLY A 137 -2.68 -8.30 -11.70
CA GLY A 137 -2.47 -8.99 -10.44
C GLY A 137 -2.91 -8.21 -9.21
N GLY A 138 -2.46 -8.70 -8.05
CA GLY A 138 -2.91 -8.28 -6.72
C GLY A 138 -2.13 -7.12 -6.11
N HIS A 139 -2.20 -7.04 -4.78
CA HIS A 139 -1.60 -5.94 -4.01
C HIS A 139 -0.07 -5.88 -4.08
N TYR A 140 0.59 -7.02 -4.33
CA TYR A 140 2.06 -7.15 -4.41
C TYR A 140 2.51 -7.27 -5.88
N PRO A 141 2.70 -6.17 -6.61
CA PRO A 141 2.92 -6.19 -8.06
C PRO A 141 4.38 -6.41 -8.46
N PHE A 142 5.28 -6.68 -7.51
CA PHE A 142 6.72 -6.68 -7.77
C PHE A 142 7.20 -7.88 -8.58
N TYR A 143 6.37 -8.89 -8.77
CA TYR A 143 6.68 -10.02 -9.64
C TYR A 143 6.30 -9.79 -11.11
N VAL A 144 5.45 -8.80 -11.40
CA VAL A 144 5.08 -8.44 -12.77
C VAL A 144 5.90 -7.28 -13.33
N LEU A 145 6.73 -6.67 -12.50
CA LEU A 145 7.65 -5.61 -12.90
C LEU A 145 9.00 -6.20 -13.25
N ASP A 146 9.37 -6.19 -14.53
CA ASP A 146 10.65 -6.75 -15.02
C ASP A 146 11.88 -6.02 -14.44
N ASN A 147 11.75 -4.71 -14.25
CA ASN A 147 12.78 -3.90 -13.62
C ASN A 147 12.20 -2.60 -13.06
N TRP A 148 12.91 -2.03 -12.10
CA TRP A 148 12.52 -0.78 -11.43
C TRP A 148 12.57 0.45 -12.33
N GLU A 149 13.39 0.44 -13.38
CA GLU A 149 13.51 1.58 -14.29
C GLU A 149 12.20 1.91 -15.01
N LYS A 150 11.36 0.90 -15.27
CA LYS A 150 10.04 1.10 -15.87
C LYS A 150 9.08 1.89 -14.99
N ILE A 151 9.35 1.99 -13.70
CA ILE A 151 8.48 2.67 -12.73
C ILE A 151 8.71 4.18 -12.74
N TRP A 152 9.96 4.63 -12.97
CA TRP A 152 10.29 6.05 -12.86
C TRP A 152 10.84 6.68 -14.16
N LYS A 153 11.02 5.92 -15.24
CA LYS A 153 11.30 6.43 -16.58
C LYS A 153 10.03 6.50 -17.42
#